data_42998bfbf02a3987e7c9f23a22b213fc
#
_entry.id   42998bfbf02a3987e7c9f23a22b213fc
#
_cell.length_a   1.000
_cell.length_b   1.000
_cell.length_c   1.000
_cell.angle_alpha   90.00
_cell.angle_beta   90.00
_cell.angle_gamma   90.00
#
_symmetry.space_group_name_H-M   'P 1'
#
loop_
_entity.id
_entity.type
_entity.pdbx_description
1 polymer ?
#
loop_
_entity_poly.entity_id
_entity_poly.type
_entity_poly.pdbx_seq_one_letter_code
_entity_poly.pdbx_strand_id
1 'polypeptide(L)'
;MTTAVVFASKHGTTAQVADQIAEALDGATLIDLGVNPSPELGSFDAIVVGGPVYAGQPMKALKSFLAAHANTLLAKPLALFVCGMEPDPAKRDAEIAATYGEPLSSHAVGVWFAGGAFRFDKLGFLEKAIVKRIAHVTESTTIRYDDVPAQIAAALKGAQ
;
A
#
# COMPACT_ATOMS: atom_id res chain seq x y z
N MET A 1 -1.24 -5.82 21.17
CA MET A 1 -1.79 -4.96 20.10
C MET A 1 -2.25 -5.84 18.94
N THR A 2 -3.48 -5.68 18.55
CA THR A 2 -4.02 -6.34 17.35
C THR A 2 -3.94 -5.38 16.17
N THR A 3 -3.33 -5.82 15.08
CA THR A 3 -3.14 -4.97 13.89
C THR A 3 -3.77 -5.60 12.66
N ALA A 4 -4.47 -4.81 11.86
CA ALA A 4 -4.92 -5.20 10.54
C ALA A 4 -3.98 -4.63 9.48
N VAL A 5 -3.59 -5.44 8.50
CA VAL A 5 -2.90 -5.00 7.29
C VAL A 5 -3.90 -5.12 6.14
N VAL A 6 -4.46 -3.99 5.75
CA VAL A 6 -5.50 -3.88 4.71
C VAL A 6 -4.82 -3.48 3.40
N PHE A 7 -5.06 -4.23 2.33
CA PHE A 7 -4.39 -3.96 1.06
C PHE A 7 -5.27 -4.27 -0.14
N ALA A 8 -4.98 -3.57 -1.24
CA ALA A 8 -5.44 -3.93 -2.57
C ALA A 8 -4.26 -4.46 -3.37
N SER A 9 -4.46 -5.49 -4.19
CA SER A 9 -3.40 -6.06 -5.03
C SER A 9 -3.98 -6.54 -6.35
N LYS A 10 -3.27 -6.31 -7.44
CA LYS A 10 -3.66 -6.78 -8.77
C LYS A 10 -2.76 -7.92 -9.27
N HIS A 11 -1.45 -7.76 -9.13
CA HIS A 11 -0.45 -8.71 -9.66
C HIS A 11 0.38 -9.41 -8.57
N GLY A 12 -0.02 -9.27 -7.32
CA GLY A 12 0.56 -10.00 -6.19
C GLY A 12 1.73 -9.30 -5.47
N THR A 13 2.31 -8.22 -6.00
CA THR A 13 3.43 -7.53 -5.35
C THR A 13 3.02 -6.88 -4.04
N THR A 14 1.89 -6.17 -4.02
CA THR A 14 1.37 -5.55 -2.79
C THR A 14 1.02 -6.61 -1.75
N ALA A 15 0.45 -7.74 -2.17
CA ALA A 15 0.16 -8.85 -1.26
C ALA A 15 1.43 -9.39 -0.60
N GLN A 16 2.54 -9.52 -1.33
CA GLN A 16 3.83 -9.94 -0.77
C GLN A 16 4.37 -8.93 0.24
N VAL A 17 4.27 -7.65 -0.05
CA VAL A 17 4.69 -6.59 0.88
C VAL A 17 3.81 -6.61 2.14
N ALA A 18 2.51 -6.75 1.97
CA ALA A 18 1.56 -6.85 3.09
C ALA A 18 1.87 -8.05 4.00
N ASP A 19 2.21 -9.18 3.41
CA ASP A 19 2.60 -10.39 4.14
C ASP A 19 3.86 -10.14 4.99
N GLN A 20 4.89 -9.54 4.40
CA GLN A 20 6.11 -9.19 5.11
C GLN A 20 5.87 -8.18 6.25
N ILE A 21 4.95 -7.22 6.04
CA ILE A 21 4.55 -6.28 7.09
C ILE A 21 3.83 -7.02 8.22
N ALA A 22 2.93 -7.94 7.90
CA ALA A 22 2.20 -8.74 8.90
C ALA A 22 3.15 -9.61 9.72
N GLU A 23 4.16 -10.20 9.10
CA GLU A 23 5.21 -10.95 9.81
C GLU A 23 6.00 -10.03 10.75
N ALA A 24 6.41 -8.86 10.29
CA ALA A 24 7.14 -7.88 11.12
C ALA A 24 6.32 -7.35 12.30
N LEU A 25 4.99 -7.46 12.21
CA LEU A 25 4.04 -7.09 13.27
C LEU A 25 3.57 -8.29 14.11
N ASP A 26 4.38 -9.36 14.15
CA ASP A 26 4.15 -10.55 14.96
C ASP A 26 2.82 -11.27 14.62
N GLY A 27 2.46 -11.31 13.34
CA GLY A 27 1.29 -12.02 12.84
C GLY A 27 0.02 -11.18 12.77
N ALA A 28 0.12 -9.96 12.28
CA ALA A 28 -1.04 -9.12 12.02
C ALA A 28 -2.04 -9.77 11.04
N THR A 29 -3.29 -9.39 11.13
CA THR A 29 -4.35 -9.92 10.26
C THR A 29 -4.29 -9.28 8.88
N LEU A 30 -4.13 -10.11 7.85
CA LEU A 30 -4.16 -9.68 6.46
C LEU A 30 -5.61 -9.56 5.96
N ILE A 31 -5.93 -8.44 5.33
CA ILE A 31 -7.26 -8.19 4.74
C ILE A 31 -7.09 -7.73 3.30
N ASP A 32 -7.40 -8.61 2.36
CA ASP A 32 -7.39 -8.31 0.93
C ASP A 32 -8.74 -7.68 0.52
N LEU A 33 -8.71 -6.45 0.05
CA LEU A 33 -9.90 -5.72 -0.40
C LEU A 33 -10.55 -6.33 -1.64
N GLY A 34 -9.82 -7.14 -2.40
CA GLY A 34 -10.39 -7.92 -3.49
C GLY A 34 -11.30 -9.05 -3.01
N VAL A 35 -11.11 -9.52 -1.79
CA VAL A 35 -11.90 -10.58 -1.15
C VAL A 35 -12.94 -10.00 -0.19
N ASN A 36 -12.54 -9.01 0.60
CA ASN A 36 -13.39 -8.34 1.58
C ASN A 36 -13.30 -6.82 1.40
N PRO A 37 -14.13 -6.21 0.55
CA PRO A 37 -14.03 -4.79 0.22
C PRO A 37 -14.48 -3.84 1.34
N SER A 38 -15.20 -4.33 2.35
CA SER A 38 -15.68 -3.52 3.48
C SER A 38 -15.46 -4.27 4.80
N PRO A 39 -14.20 -4.38 5.26
CA PRO A 39 -13.91 -5.14 6.48
C PRO A 39 -14.33 -4.42 7.75
N GLU A 40 -14.64 -5.19 8.79
CA GLU A 40 -14.87 -4.68 10.13
C GLU A 40 -13.53 -4.38 10.82
N LEU A 41 -13.29 -3.13 11.14
CA LEU A 41 -12.00 -2.66 11.69
C LEU A 41 -12.06 -2.31 13.18
N GLY A 42 -13.26 -2.36 13.79
CA GLY A 42 -13.46 -1.90 15.16
C GLY A 42 -12.63 -2.61 16.21
N SER A 43 -12.35 -3.89 16.01
CA SER A 43 -11.63 -4.73 16.97
C SER A 43 -10.10 -4.59 16.92
N PHE A 44 -9.55 -3.91 15.92
CA PHE A 44 -8.12 -3.73 15.78
C PHE A 44 -7.65 -2.48 16.51
N ASP A 45 -6.48 -2.59 17.15
CA ASP A 45 -5.85 -1.48 17.85
C ASP A 45 -5.10 -0.54 16.91
N ALA A 46 -4.58 -1.06 15.80
CA ALA A 46 -3.83 -0.31 14.81
C ALA A 46 -4.13 -0.84 13.40
N ILE A 47 -3.94 0.01 12.39
CA ILE A 47 -4.24 -0.34 11.00
C ILE A 47 -3.06 0.06 10.11
N VAL A 48 -2.69 -0.84 9.20
CA VAL A 48 -1.79 -0.57 8.08
C VAL A 48 -2.63 -0.63 6.80
N VAL A 49 -2.49 0.33 5.92
CA VAL A 49 -3.20 0.35 4.64
C VAL A 49 -2.21 0.52 3.50
N GLY A 50 -2.34 -0.28 2.47
CA GLY A 50 -1.49 -0.17 1.30
C GLY A 50 -2.12 -0.64 0.00
N GLY A 51 -1.52 -0.20 -1.09
CA GLY A 51 -1.93 -0.60 -2.42
C GLY A 51 -0.94 -0.15 -3.49
N PRO A 52 -1.10 -0.69 -4.70
CA PRO A 52 -0.26 -0.32 -5.82
C PRO A 52 -0.75 0.95 -6.48
N VAL A 53 0.18 1.64 -7.16
CA VAL A 53 -0.11 2.75 -8.06
C VAL A 53 0.18 2.30 -9.48
N TYR A 54 -0.80 2.44 -10.36
CA TYR A 54 -0.67 2.19 -11.79
C TYR A 54 -0.96 3.48 -12.56
N ALA A 55 -0.06 3.88 -13.44
CA ALA A 55 -0.19 5.11 -14.21
C ALA A 55 -0.50 6.34 -13.31
N GLY A 56 0.14 6.42 -12.15
CA GLY A 56 -0.04 7.51 -11.20
C GLY A 56 -1.34 7.46 -10.39
N GLN A 57 -2.13 6.38 -10.50
CA GLN A 57 -3.44 6.26 -9.84
C GLN A 57 -3.52 5.01 -8.96
N PRO A 58 -4.15 5.12 -7.76
CA PRO A 58 -4.43 3.97 -6.92
C PRO A 58 -5.56 3.11 -7.51
N MET A 59 -5.67 1.88 -7.02
CA MET A 59 -6.78 1.00 -7.37
C MET A 59 -8.11 1.53 -6.82
N LYS A 60 -9.19 1.33 -7.59
CA LYS A 60 -10.54 1.75 -7.21
C LYS A 60 -10.98 1.14 -5.87
N ALA A 61 -10.65 -0.12 -5.62
CA ALA A 61 -10.99 -0.79 -4.36
C ALA A 61 -10.38 -0.07 -3.15
N LEU A 62 -9.13 0.40 -3.28
CA LEU A 62 -8.47 1.16 -2.22
C LEU A 62 -9.14 2.52 -2.02
N LYS A 63 -9.42 3.25 -3.10
CA LYS A 63 -10.12 4.54 -3.03
C LYS A 63 -11.48 4.43 -2.34
N SER A 64 -12.26 3.42 -2.69
CA SER A 64 -13.59 3.18 -2.10
C SER A 64 -13.49 2.84 -0.62
N PHE A 65 -12.52 2.02 -0.24
CA PHE A 65 -12.24 1.67 1.14
C PHE A 65 -11.86 2.90 1.98
N LEU A 66 -10.93 3.72 1.50
CA LEU A 66 -10.49 4.93 2.21
C LEU A 66 -11.65 5.90 2.45
N ALA A 67 -12.50 6.09 1.45
CA ALA A 67 -13.67 6.97 1.58
C ALA A 67 -14.67 6.43 2.61
N ALA A 68 -14.94 5.12 2.60
CA ALA A 68 -15.91 4.50 3.49
C ALA A 68 -15.44 4.41 4.95
N HIS A 69 -14.12 4.30 5.18
CA HIS A 69 -13.55 4.03 6.50
C HIS A 69 -12.71 5.18 7.07
N ALA A 70 -12.78 6.36 6.46
CA ALA A 70 -11.95 7.51 6.86
C ALA A 70 -12.01 7.81 8.36
N ASN A 71 -13.20 7.82 8.95
CA ASN A 71 -13.36 8.12 10.38
C ASN A 71 -12.71 7.06 11.27
N THR A 72 -12.83 5.78 10.92
CA THR A 72 -12.21 4.69 11.66
C THR A 72 -10.69 4.75 11.57
N LEU A 73 -10.16 5.06 10.38
CA LEU A 73 -8.71 5.19 10.16
C LEU A 73 -8.13 6.36 10.95
N LEU A 74 -8.85 7.49 11.02
CA LEU A 74 -8.42 8.67 11.77
C LEU A 74 -8.54 8.50 13.29
N ALA A 75 -9.27 7.49 13.75
CA ALA A 75 -9.45 7.23 15.18
C ALA A 75 -8.40 6.27 15.77
N LYS A 76 -7.54 5.70 14.95
CA LYS A 76 -6.57 4.66 15.35
C LYS A 76 -5.16 4.99 14.88
N PRO A 77 -4.11 4.45 15.54
CA PRO A 77 -2.77 4.45 14.96
C PRO A 77 -2.78 3.86 13.55
N LEU A 78 -2.25 4.61 12.60
CA LEU A 78 -2.34 4.32 11.18
C LEU A 78 -0.97 4.40 10.51
N ALA A 79 -0.62 3.38 9.73
CA ALA A 79 0.54 3.41 8.83
C ALA A 79 0.06 3.22 7.40
N LEU A 80 0.68 3.92 6.46
CA LEU A 80 0.31 3.87 5.05
C LEU A 80 1.51 3.47 4.19
N PHE A 81 1.28 2.67 3.15
CA PHE A 81 2.33 2.37 2.17
C PHE A 81 1.77 2.36 0.75
N VAL A 82 2.67 2.56 -0.21
CA VAL A 82 2.38 2.53 -1.64
C VAL A 82 3.39 1.63 -2.32
N CYS A 83 2.94 0.76 -3.20
CA CYS A 83 3.80 -0.02 -4.08
C CYS A 83 3.81 0.60 -5.47
N GLY A 84 4.99 0.83 -6.03
CA GLY A 84 5.15 1.43 -7.35
C GLY A 84 6.59 1.36 -7.82
N MET A 85 6.83 1.82 -9.03
CA MET A 85 8.13 1.74 -9.68
C MET A 85 8.75 3.12 -10.00
N GLU A 86 8.16 4.19 -9.49
CA GLU A 86 8.64 5.54 -9.79
C GLU A 86 10.00 5.80 -9.12
N PRO A 87 11.05 6.09 -9.89
CA PRO A 87 12.38 6.36 -9.33
C PRO A 87 12.55 7.77 -8.78
N ASP A 88 11.76 8.75 -9.25
CA ASP A 88 11.87 10.14 -8.83
C ASP A 88 11.14 10.38 -7.49
N PRO A 89 11.85 10.80 -6.42
CA PRO A 89 11.22 11.06 -5.12
C PRO A 89 10.08 12.06 -5.16
N ALA A 90 10.17 13.11 -5.97
CA ALA A 90 9.09 14.11 -6.09
C ALA A 90 7.82 13.50 -6.70
N LYS A 91 7.98 12.61 -7.67
CA LYS A 91 6.85 11.89 -8.29
C LYS A 91 6.27 10.84 -7.35
N ARG A 92 7.11 10.19 -6.52
CA ARG A 92 6.63 9.29 -5.46
C ARG A 92 5.74 10.03 -4.47
N ASP A 93 6.13 11.24 -4.06
CA ASP A 93 5.33 12.08 -3.16
C ASP A 93 3.99 12.45 -3.80
N ALA A 94 3.97 12.73 -5.09
CA ALA A 94 2.74 12.99 -5.84
C ALA A 94 1.84 11.74 -5.91
N GLU A 95 2.39 10.56 -6.09
CA GLU A 95 1.65 9.30 -6.08
C GLU A 95 1.05 9.01 -4.70
N ILE A 96 1.79 9.25 -3.64
CA ILE A 96 1.31 9.12 -2.27
C ILE A 96 0.16 10.09 -2.01
N ALA A 97 0.30 11.35 -2.40
CA ALA A 97 -0.74 12.37 -2.25
C ALA A 97 -2.00 12.02 -3.03
N ALA A 98 -1.86 11.50 -4.25
CA ALA A 98 -2.99 11.05 -5.08
C ALA A 98 -3.70 9.84 -4.48
N THR A 99 -2.99 8.98 -3.75
CA THR A 99 -3.55 7.77 -3.14
C THR A 99 -4.29 8.07 -1.84
N TYR A 100 -3.64 8.76 -0.91
CA TYR A 100 -4.16 8.95 0.45
C TYR A 100 -4.65 10.36 0.73
N GLY A 101 -3.93 11.38 0.30
CA GLY A 101 -4.27 12.78 0.55
C GLY A 101 -4.33 13.14 2.03
N GLU A 102 -4.97 14.26 2.30
CA GLU A 102 -5.23 14.73 3.65
C GLU A 102 -6.69 14.43 4.06
N PRO A 103 -6.99 14.19 5.33
CA PRO A 103 -6.09 14.25 6.49
C PRO A 103 -5.32 12.96 6.81
N LEU A 104 -5.48 11.89 6.01
CA LEU A 104 -4.92 10.56 6.32
C LEU A 104 -3.39 10.59 6.40
N SER A 105 -2.72 11.23 5.44
CA SER A 105 -1.26 11.30 5.41
C SER A 105 -0.68 12.01 6.62
N SER A 106 -1.30 13.10 7.09
CA SER A 106 -0.87 13.83 8.27
C SER A 106 -1.16 13.08 9.57
N HIS A 107 -2.24 12.33 9.62
CA HIS A 107 -2.61 11.51 10.79
C HIS A 107 -1.71 10.27 10.94
N ALA A 108 -1.33 9.65 9.84
CA ALA A 108 -0.54 8.43 9.86
C ALA A 108 0.81 8.63 10.58
N VAL A 109 1.26 7.58 11.29
CA VAL A 109 2.60 7.58 11.91
C VAL A 109 3.71 7.66 10.88
N GLY A 110 3.43 7.33 9.63
CA GLY A 110 4.30 7.45 8.48
C GLY A 110 3.63 6.97 7.21
N VAL A 111 4.20 7.36 6.08
CA VAL A 111 3.79 6.91 4.76
C VAL A 111 5.05 6.42 4.04
N TRP A 112 5.04 5.18 3.56
CA TRP A 112 6.20 4.54 2.96
C TRP A 112 5.96 4.20 1.50
N PHE A 113 7.00 4.39 0.70
CA PHE A 113 7.05 3.85 -0.65
C PHE A 113 7.78 2.50 -0.60
N ALA A 114 7.04 1.43 -0.78
CA ALA A 114 7.54 0.07 -0.58
C ALA A 114 8.13 -0.58 -1.85
N GLY A 115 8.29 0.21 -2.91
CA GLY A 115 8.76 -0.30 -4.19
C GLY A 115 7.71 -1.13 -4.92
N GLY A 116 8.14 -1.94 -5.87
CA GLY A 116 7.22 -2.72 -6.68
C GLY A 116 7.91 -3.64 -7.67
N ALA A 117 7.11 -4.31 -8.49
CA ALA A 117 7.59 -5.15 -9.57
C ALA A 117 6.70 -5.00 -10.81
N PHE A 118 7.31 -4.77 -11.94
CA PHE A 118 6.66 -4.93 -13.23
C PHE A 118 6.92 -6.35 -13.74
N ARG A 119 5.84 -7.12 -13.85
CA ARG A 119 5.90 -8.52 -14.27
C ARG A 119 5.13 -8.66 -15.56
N PHE A 120 5.83 -8.48 -16.68
CA PHE A 120 5.23 -8.48 -18.02
C PHE A 120 4.47 -9.76 -18.34
N ASP A 121 4.89 -10.89 -17.81
CA ASP A 121 4.22 -12.17 -17.97
C ASP A 121 2.81 -12.20 -17.33
N LYS A 122 2.54 -11.32 -16.37
CA LYS A 122 1.25 -11.23 -15.66
C LYS A 122 0.41 -10.03 -16.08
N LEU A 123 0.96 -9.11 -16.90
CA LEU A 123 0.24 -7.93 -17.36
C LEU A 123 -0.55 -8.23 -18.62
N GLY A 124 -1.76 -7.68 -18.73
CA GLY A 124 -2.50 -7.67 -19.98
C GLY A 124 -1.84 -6.80 -21.05
N PHE A 125 -2.24 -6.98 -22.30
CA PHE A 125 -1.62 -6.25 -23.43
C PHE A 125 -1.66 -4.72 -23.25
N LEU A 126 -2.79 -4.16 -22.85
CA LEU A 126 -2.92 -2.71 -22.63
C LEU A 126 -2.09 -2.23 -21.44
N GLU A 127 -2.05 -3.02 -20.37
CA GLU A 127 -1.25 -2.70 -19.18
C GLU A 127 0.25 -2.69 -19.50
N LYS A 128 0.72 -3.67 -20.29
CA LYS A 128 2.11 -3.69 -20.78
C LYS A 128 2.46 -2.46 -21.58
N ALA A 129 1.57 -2.02 -22.47
CA ALA A 129 1.79 -0.83 -23.29
C ALA A 129 1.86 0.44 -22.42
N ILE A 130 0.99 0.57 -21.41
CA ILE A 130 1.00 1.71 -20.48
C ILE A 130 2.28 1.73 -19.63
N VAL A 131 2.69 0.59 -19.08
CA VAL A 131 3.92 0.47 -18.28
C VAL A 131 5.14 0.83 -19.11
N LYS A 132 5.27 0.31 -20.34
CA LYS A 132 6.38 0.66 -21.24
C LYS A 132 6.43 2.16 -21.52
N ARG A 133 5.28 2.78 -21.78
CA ARG A 133 5.19 4.19 -22.13
C ARG A 133 5.57 5.10 -20.97
N ILE A 134 5.18 4.76 -19.75
CA ILE A 134 5.37 5.60 -18.56
C ILE A 134 6.76 5.35 -17.93
N ALA A 135 7.15 4.09 -17.79
CA ALA A 135 8.38 3.71 -17.08
C ALA A 135 9.54 3.35 -18.00
N HIS A 136 9.32 3.32 -19.30
CA HIS A 136 10.31 2.88 -20.31
C HIS A 136 10.87 1.48 -20.02
N VAL A 137 10.03 0.59 -19.51
CA VAL A 137 10.41 -0.76 -19.12
C VAL A 137 9.98 -1.74 -20.20
N THR A 138 10.90 -2.60 -20.66
CA THR A 138 10.64 -3.63 -21.67
C THR A 138 10.68 -5.05 -21.09
N GLU A 139 11.20 -5.21 -19.88
CA GLU A 139 11.35 -6.49 -19.18
C GLU A 139 10.82 -6.35 -17.75
N SER A 140 10.62 -7.48 -17.07
CA SER A 140 10.24 -7.48 -15.66
C SER A 140 11.36 -6.84 -14.81
N THR A 141 11.00 -5.84 -14.02
CA THR A 141 11.92 -5.11 -13.15
C THR A 141 11.34 -5.02 -11.75
N THR A 142 12.18 -5.16 -10.73
CA THR A 142 11.78 -5.06 -9.33
C THR A 142 12.54 -3.95 -8.63
N ILE A 143 11.82 -3.05 -7.96
CA ILE A 143 12.36 -2.08 -7.00
C ILE A 143 11.75 -2.44 -5.64
N ARG A 144 12.59 -2.75 -4.67
CA ARG A 144 12.17 -3.15 -3.34
C ARG A 144 12.92 -2.38 -2.27
N TYR A 145 12.23 -2.16 -1.18
CA TYR A 145 12.77 -1.54 0.02
C TYR A 145 12.53 -2.52 1.17
N ASP A 146 13.47 -3.43 1.37
CA ASP A 146 13.32 -4.58 2.28
C ASP A 146 13.22 -4.19 3.75
N ASP A 147 13.61 -2.99 4.10
CA ASP A 147 13.53 -2.44 5.46
C ASP A 147 12.15 -1.81 5.80
N VAL A 148 11.29 -1.57 4.80
CA VAL A 148 9.99 -0.93 5.02
C VAL A 148 9.10 -1.70 6.00
N PRO A 149 8.97 -3.03 5.94
CA PRO A 149 8.18 -3.76 6.93
C PRO A 149 8.63 -3.52 8.38
N ALA A 150 9.94 -3.55 8.62
CA ALA A 150 10.50 -3.30 9.94
C ALA A 150 10.29 -1.86 10.40
N GLN A 151 10.40 -0.90 9.48
CA GLN A 151 10.15 0.52 9.78
C GLN A 151 8.68 0.78 10.17
N ILE A 152 7.74 0.18 9.45
CA ILE A 152 6.31 0.28 9.76
C ILE A 152 6.02 -0.31 11.14
N ALA A 153 6.56 -1.51 11.42
CA ALA A 153 6.38 -2.16 12.71
C ALA A 153 6.92 -1.30 13.86
N ALA A 154 8.12 -0.74 13.70
CA ALA A 154 8.73 0.13 14.70
C ALA A 154 7.92 1.41 14.95
N ALA A 155 7.43 2.04 13.88
CA ALA A 155 6.64 3.26 13.96
C ALA A 155 5.30 3.04 14.70
N LEU A 156 4.61 1.94 14.40
CA LEU A 156 3.35 1.60 15.07
C LEU A 156 3.56 1.25 16.55
N LYS A 157 4.62 0.52 16.89
CA LYS A 157 4.96 0.22 18.28
C LYS A 157 5.29 1.47 19.08
N GLY A 158 5.94 2.45 18.45
CA GLY A 158 6.27 3.74 19.09
C GLY A 158 5.08 4.68 19.27
N ALA A 159 3.95 4.44 18.61
CA ALA A 159 2.76 5.28 18.65
C ALA A 159 1.76 4.88 19.77
N GLN A 160 2.09 3.90 20.60
CA GLN A 160 1.23 3.37 21.68
C GLN A 160 1.52 3.98 23.04
#